data_e4d554c1a56ed567c74bfd1d5e79ee78
#
_entry.id   e4d554c1a56ed567c74bfd1d5e79ee78
#
_cell.length_a   1.000
_cell.length_b   1.000
_cell.length_c   1.000
_cell.angle_alpha   90.00
_cell.angle_beta   90.00
_cell.angle_gamma   90.00
#
_symmetry.space_group_name_H-M   'P 1'
#
loop_
_entity.id
_entity.type
_entity.pdbx_description
1 polymer ?
#
loop_
_entity_poly.entity_id
_entity_poly.type
_entity_poly.pdbx_seq_one_letter_code
_entity_poly.pdbx_strand_id
1 'polypeptide(L)'
;QFAKMSKEENKEAIQFLHDLVANKETPVDQIADKYDQMNPKINDGKYGCWFMWGLGTDYAKADMLGADKIHMAMVPDFSGNGERAIFTDSWNYVLNSASKNKDAAIKFLQYMADEGGMEASYKAFDRYPARKDVAEKVVPDTDPAKEMYSQYAEECNVQGRPLVAQTMEFISDMGTIFQSCMKDEITVDEFCKKAQEVVDTYQ
;
A
#
# COMPACT_ATOMS: atom_id res chain seq x y z
N GLN A 1 -2.01 -18.16 6.90
CA GLN A 1 -1.87 -19.24 5.92
C GLN A 1 -1.78 -18.61 4.55
N PHE A 2 -0.71 -18.85 3.80
CA PHE A 2 -0.58 -18.30 2.45
C PHE A 2 -1.59 -18.94 1.49
N ALA A 3 -2.14 -18.14 0.60
CA ALA A 3 -2.93 -18.67 -0.51
C ALA A 3 -2.01 -19.47 -1.44
N LYS A 4 -2.55 -20.55 -2.01
CA LYS A 4 -1.81 -21.28 -3.06
C LYS A 4 -1.74 -20.40 -4.30
N MET A 5 -0.53 -20.08 -4.77
CA MET A 5 -0.32 -19.27 -5.98
C MET A 5 -0.87 -19.93 -7.26
N SER A 6 -1.07 -21.24 -7.23
CA SER A 6 -1.67 -22.01 -8.32
C SER A 6 -3.20 -21.93 -8.42
N LYS A 7 -3.87 -21.19 -7.53
CA LYS A 7 -5.31 -20.97 -7.67
C LYS A 7 -5.62 -20.08 -8.87
N GLU A 8 -6.73 -20.38 -9.54
CA GLU A 8 -7.15 -19.67 -10.75
C GLU A 8 -7.32 -18.16 -10.49
N GLU A 9 -7.91 -17.80 -9.36
CA GLU A 9 -8.12 -16.38 -8.98
C GLU A 9 -6.79 -15.60 -8.88
N ASN A 10 -5.73 -16.23 -8.38
CA ASN A 10 -4.41 -15.61 -8.32
C ASN A 10 -3.80 -15.48 -9.73
N LYS A 11 -3.99 -16.48 -10.58
CA LYS A 11 -3.55 -16.46 -11.96
C LYS A 11 -4.25 -15.38 -12.77
N GLU A 12 -5.57 -15.25 -12.63
CA GLU A 12 -6.37 -14.19 -13.25
C GLU A 12 -5.89 -12.81 -12.84
N ALA A 13 -5.59 -12.59 -11.57
CA ALA A 13 -5.06 -11.31 -11.07
C ALA A 13 -3.70 -10.97 -11.69
N ILE A 14 -2.79 -11.93 -11.80
CA ILE A 14 -1.48 -11.71 -12.44
C ILE A 14 -1.64 -11.51 -13.95
N GLN A 15 -2.51 -12.24 -14.60
CA GLN A 15 -2.80 -12.06 -16.01
C GLN A 15 -3.35 -10.67 -16.30
N PHE A 16 -4.27 -10.18 -15.47
CA PHE A 16 -4.79 -8.81 -15.58
C PHE A 16 -3.67 -7.77 -15.52
N LEU A 17 -2.77 -7.88 -14.53
CA LEU A 17 -1.65 -6.94 -14.41
C LEU A 17 -0.67 -7.04 -15.59
N HIS A 18 -0.41 -8.25 -16.08
CA HIS A 18 0.40 -8.48 -17.26
C HIS A 18 -0.23 -7.83 -18.51
N ASP A 19 -1.54 -7.99 -18.69
CA ASP A 19 -2.26 -7.46 -19.85
C ASP A 19 -2.24 -5.92 -19.87
N LEU A 20 -2.29 -5.25 -18.73
CA LEU A 20 -2.13 -3.78 -18.64
C LEU A 20 -0.78 -3.33 -19.22
N VAL A 21 0.27 -4.09 -18.99
CA VAL A 21 1.61 -3.81 -19.54
C VAL A 21 1.69 -4.17 -21.02
N ALA A 22 1.22 -5.35 -21.39
CA ALA A 22 1.23 -5.86 -22.77
C ALA A 22 0.42 -4.96 -23.72
N ASN A 23 -0.72 -4.45 -23.24
CA ASN A 23 -1.57 -3.52 -23.99
C ASN A 23 -1.08 -2.06 -23.95
N LYS A 24 0.03 -1.77 -23.25
CA LYS A 24 0.60 -0.43 -23.07
C LYS A 24 -0.32 0.55 -22.32
N GLU A 25 -1.22 0.04 -21.52
CA GLU A 25 -2.05 0.83 -20.60
C GLU A 25 -1.25 1.30 -19.39
N THR A 26 -0.23 0.51 -19.02
CA THR A 26 0.79 0.85 -18.02
C THR A 26 2.18 0.76 -18.66
N PRO A 27 3.03 1.81 -18.56
CA PRO A 27 4.39 1.75 -19.07
C PRO A 27 5.24 0.68 -18.36
N VAL A 28 6.01 -0.08 -19.12
CA VAL A 28 6.83 -1.19 -18.59
C VAL A 28 7.89 -0.75 -17.57
N ASP A 29 8.40 0.46 -17.68
CA ASP A 29 9.39 1.01 -16.74
C ASP A 29 8.83 1.22 -15.34
N GLN A 30 7.50 1.36 -15.19
CA GLN A 30 6.83 1.48 -13.89
C GLN A 30 6.90 0.22 -13.03
N ILE A 31 7.11 -0.94 -13.64
CA ILE A 31 7.22 -2.21 -12.92
C ILE A 31 8.39 -2.20 -11.93
N ALA A 32 9.42 -1.41 -12.20
CA ALA A 32 10.60 -1.28 -11.36
C ALA A 32 10.59 0.00 -10.50
N ASP A 33 9.63 0.90 -10.71
CA ASP A 33 9.56 2.16 -9.98
C ASP A 33 9.24 1.91 -8.51
N LYS A 34 10.02 2.55 -7.66
CA LYS A 34 9.74 2.68 -6.24
C LYS A 34 9.04 4.00 -5.97
N TYR A 35 8.58 4.18 -4.74
CA TYR A 35 7.89 5.37 -4.27
C TYR A 35 8.56 6.69 -4.73
N ASP A 36 9.86 6.84 -4.50
CA ASP A 36 10.60 8.07 -4.83
C ASP A 36 10.68 8.34 -6.34
N GLN A 37 10.56 7.30 -7.16
CA GLN A 37 10.58 7.42 -8.62
C GLN A 37 9.18 7.69 -9.20
N MET A 38 8.16 7.19 -8.52
CA MET A 38 6.76 7.39 -8.91
C MET A 38 6.29 8.82 -8.64
N ASN A 39 6.66 9.41 -7.51
CA ASN A 39 6.21 10.74 -7.10
C ASN A 39 6.42 11.84 -8.14
N PRO A 40 7.62 12.04 -8.71
CA PRO A 40 7.81 13.05 -9.74
C PRO A 40 6.92 12.82 -10.96
N LYS A 41 6.67 11.56 -11.34
CA LYS A 41 5.82 11.22 -12.48
C LYS A 41 4.35 11.54 -12.24
N ILE A 42 3.87 11.36 -10.98
CA ILE A 42 2.53 11.79 -10.57
C ILE A 42 2.42 13.31 -10.68
N ASN A 43 3.38 14.03 -10.11
CA ASN A 43 3.41 15.49 -10.14
C ASN A 43 3.48 16.07 -11.56
N ASP A 44 4.14 15.36 -12.48
CA ASP A 44 4.20 15.69 -13.89
C ASP A 44 2.88 15.35 -14.65
N GLY A 45 1.86 14.81 -13.98
CA GLY A 45 0.58 14.44 -14.58
C GLY A 45 0.68 13.27 -15.55
N LYS A 46 1.69 12.38 -15.39
CA LYS A 46 1.91 11.25 -16.30
C LYS A 46 0.99 10.06 -16.02
N TYR A 47 0.29 10.06 -14.90
CA TYR A 47 -0.63 9.00 -14.51
C TYR A 47 -2.07 9.49 -14.56
N GLY A 48 -2.95 8.73 -15.22
CA GLY A 48 -4.39 8.93 -15.18
C GLY A 48 -5.01 8.40 -13.88
N CYS A 49 -4.45 7.33 -13.34
CA CYS A 49 -4.79 6.79 -12.01
C CYS A 49 -3.61 6.00 -11.45
N TRP A 50 -3.61 5.81 -10.15
CA TRP A 50 -2.62 4.98 -9.44
C TRP A 50 -3.20 4.43 -8.15
N PHE A 51 -2.71 3.27 -7.74
CA PHE A 51 -3.02 2.71 -6.43
C PHE A 51 -2.05 3.25 -5.39
N MET A 52 -2.59 3.71 -4.27
CA MET A 52 -1.81 4.31 -3.21
C MET A 52 -2.41 4.02 -1.85
N TRP A 53 -1.58 4.05 -0.83
CA TRP A 53 -2.08 4.19 0.53
C TRP A 53 -2.57 5.63 0.75
N GLY A 54 -3.36 5.85 1.81
CA GLY A 54 -4.11 7.09 2.07
C GLY A 54 -3.35 8.41 2.21
N LEU A 55 -2.03 8.40 1.97
CA LEU A 55 -1.21 9.61 1.85
C LEU A 55 -1.23 10.21 0.43
N GLY A 56 -2.09 9.72 -0.44
CA GLY A 56 -2.27 10.28 -1.78
C GLY A 56 -2.64 11.76 -1.79
N THR A 57 -3.16 12.28 -0.67
CA THR A 57 -3.40 13.72 -0.48
C THR A 57 -2.13 14.54 -0.44
N ASP A 58 -0.97 13.98 -0.09
CA ASP A 58 0.32 14.67 -0.20
C ASP A 58 0.62 15.09 -1.63
N TYR A 59 0.17 14.29 -2.59
CA TYR A 59 0.35 14.59 -4.02
C TYR A 59 -0.71 15.54 -4.56
N ALA A 60 -1.91 15.50 -3.98
CA ALA A 60 -2.94 16.49 -4.27
C ALA A 60 -2.52 17.90 -3.87
N LYS A 61 -1.63 18.01 -2.87
CA LYS A 61 -0.99 19.27 -2.43
C LYS A 61 0.22 19.66 -3.27
N ALA A 62 0.73 18.74 -4.10
CA ALA A 62 1.83 19.08 -5.00
C ALA A 62 1.36 20.11 -6.02
N ASP A 63 2.11 21.19 -6.12
CA ASP A 63 1.77 22.42 -6.83
C ASP A 63 1.45 22.27 -8.33
N MET A 64 1.70 21.10 -8.92
CA MET A 64 1.64 20.93 -10.37
C MET A 64 0.28 20.52 -10.92
N LEU A 65 -0.46 19.65 -10.21
CA LEU A 65 -1.79 19.22 -10.68
C LEU A 65 -2.93 20.00 -10.03
N GLY A 66 -2.74 20.47 -8.80
CA GLY A 66 -3.78 21.08 -7.99
C GLY A 66 -4.69 20.06 -7.30
N ALA A 67 -5.06 20.32 -6.06
CA ALA A 67 -5.90 19.43 -5.26
C ALA A 67 -7.29 19.19 -5.86
N ASP A 68 -7.78 20.13 -6.68
CA ASP A 68 -9.06 20.06 -7.37
C ASP A 68 -9.09 19.07 -8.55
N LYS A 69 -7.94 18.54 -8.95
CA LYS A 69 -7.81 17.61 -10.08
C LYS A 69 -7.54 16.17 -9.68
N ILE A 70 -7.29 15.92 -8.39
CA ILE A 70 -7.01 14.59 -7.86
C ILE A 70 -8.21 14.15 -7.03
N HIS A 71 -8.81 13.03 -7.41
CA HIS A 71 -9.94 12.45 -6.72
C HIS A 71 -9.58 11.06 -6.23
N MET A 72 -9.93 10.76 -4.98
CA MET A 72 -9.83 9.42 -4.42
C MET A 72 -11.08 8.62 -4.81
N ALA A 73 -10.89 7.34 -5.05
CA ALA A 73 -11.97 6.40 -5.31
C ALA A 73 -11.71 5.08 -4.59
N MET A 74 -12.77 4.41 -4.20
CA MET A 74 -12.69 3.05 -3.67
C MET A 74 -12.10 2.11 -4.70
N VAL A 75 -11.31 1.12 -4.23
CA VAL A 75 -10.86 0.04 -5.10
C VAL A 75 -12.07 -0.65 -5.74
N PRO A 76 -11.99 -1.00 -7.03
CA PRO A 76 -13.08 -1.71 -7.67
C PRO A 76 -13.28 -3.11 -7.08
N ASP A 77 -14.50 -3.62 -7.18
CA ASP A 77 -14.77 -5.03 -6.98
C ASP A 77 -14.33 -5.82 -8.22
N PHE A 78 -13.22 -6.53 -8.12
CA PHE A 78 -12.67 -7.34 -9.19
C PHE A 78 -13.47 -8.61 -9.48
N SER A 79 -14.13 -9.14 -8.46
CA SER A 79 -14.86 -10.40 -8.56
C SER A 79 -16.28 -10.23 -9.12
N GLY A 80 -16.81 -8.99 -9.11
CA GLY A 80 -18.18 -8.67 -9.50
C GLY A 80 -19.24 -9.22 -8.54
N ASN A 81 -18.83 -9.71 -7.35
CA ASN A 81 -19.71 -10.25 -6.33
C ASN A 81 -20.06 -9.26 -5.21
N GLY A 82 -19.62 -8.03 -5.32
CA GLY A 82 -19.80 -6.97 -4.33
C GLY A 82 -18.75 -6.94 -3.22
N GLU A 83 -17.80 -7.87 -3.20
CA GLU A 83 -16.72 -7.91 -2.21
C GLU A 83 -15.52 -7.10 -2.69
N ARG A 84 -15.10 -6.15 -1.88
CA ARG A 84 -13.87 -5.39 -2.08
C ARG A 84 -12.82 -5.82 -1.07
N ALA A 85 -11.60 -6.03 -1.53
CA ALA A 85 -10.47 -6.31 -0.66
C ALA A 85 -9.46 -5.16 -0.74
N ILE A 86 -8.96 -4.73 0.41
CA ILE A 86 -7.86 -3.79 0.51
C ILE A 86 -6.73 -4.39 1.32
N PHE A 87 -5.53 -3.97 0.97
CA PHE A 87 -4.34 -4.28 1.73
C PHE A 87 -4.04 -3.14 2.69
N THR A 88 -3.79 -3.47 3.96
CA THR A 88 -3.39 -2.49 4.97
C THR A 88 -1.98 -2.74 5.46
N ASP A 89 -1.27 -1.66 5.72
CA ASP A 89 0.04 -1.67 6.36
C ASP A 89 0.15 -0.51 7.34
N SER A 90 1.03 -0.61 8.31
CA SER A 90 1.22 0.44 9.30
C SER A 90 2.69 0.65 9.64
N TRP A 91 3.05 1.89 9.92
CA TRP A 91 4.32 2.24 10.52
C TRP A 91 4.20 2.16 12.04
N ASN A 92 5.17 1.53 12.67
CA ASN A 92 5.19 1.35 14.11
C ASN A 92 6.43 1.99 14.73
N TYR A 93 6.21 2.70 15.83
CA TYR A 93 7.32 3.10 16.71
C TYR A 93 7.64 1.93 17.63
N VAL A 94 8.92 1.55 17.71
CA VAL A 94 9.36 0.43 18.52
C VAL A 94 10.46 0.82 19.49
N LEU A 95 10.50 0.17 20.64
CA LEU A 95 11.58 0.31 21.61
C LEU A 95 12.71 -0.64 21.28
N ASN A 96 13.92 -0.10 21.04
CA ASN A 96 15.10 -0.92 20.91
C ASN A 96 15.45 -1.58 22.27
N SER A 97 15.50 -2.91 22.31
CA SER A 97 15.79 -3.68 23.52
C SER A 97 17.16 -3.36 24.14
N ALA A 98 18.13 -2.94 23.30
CA ALA A 98 19.47 -2.55 23.74
C ALA A 98 19.57 -1.10 24.21
N SER A 99 18.49 -0.30 24.15
CA SER A 99 18.50 1.10 24.59
C SER A 99 18.87 1.20 26.08
N LYS A 100 19.75 2.13 26.39
CA LYS A 100 20.11 2.50 27.77
C LYS A 100 19.15 3.55 28.38
N ASN A 101 18.27 4.12 27.56
CA ASN A 101 17.33 5.17 27.95
C ASN A 101 15.87 4.72 27.78
N LYS A 102 15.56 3.50 28.26
CA LYS A 102 14.24 2.87 28.04
C LYS A 102 13.09 3.70 28.59
N ASP A 103 13.23 4.24 29.79
CA ASP A 103 12.16 5.04 30.42
C ASP A 103 11.82 6.30 29.63
N ALA A 104 12.85 6.99 29.10
CA ALA A 104 12.63 8.15 28.23
C ALA A 104 12.00 7.75 26.90
N ALA A 105 12.44 6.64 26.31
CA ALA A 105 11.88 6.12 25.08
C ALA A 105 10.41 5.67 25.26
N ILE A 106 10.06 5.04 26.37
CA ILE A 106 8.68 4.69 26.69
C ILE A 106 7.80 5.92 26.79
N LYS A 107 8.25 6.98 27.47
CA LYS A 107 7.52 8.24 27.55
C LYS A 107 7.29 8.87 26.17
N PHE A 108 8.31 8.80 25.29
CA PHE A 108 8.16 9.26 23.92
C PHE A 108 7.14 8.42 23.13
N LEU A 109 7.19 7.09 23.27
CA LEU A 109 6.21 6.22 22.62
C LEU A 109 4.78 6.49 23.11
N GLN A 110 4.61 6.71 24.41
CA GLN A 110 3.32 7.08 25.00
C GLN A 110 2.82 8.40 24.41
N TYR A 111 3.67 9.42 24.33
CA TYR A 111 3.32 10.69 23.70
C TYR A 111 2.90 10.50 22.23
N MET A 112 3.65 9.72 21.45
CA MET A 112 3.31 9.46 20.05
C MET A 112 2.01 8.67 19.87
N ALA A 113 1.59 7.91 20.87
CA ALA A 113 0.33 7.16 20.90
C ALA A 113 -0.86 7.99 21.44
N ASP A 114 -0.60 9.13 22.02
CA ASP A 114 -1.62 10.05 22.51
C ASP A 114 -2.11 11.04 21.46
N GLU A 115 -3.20 11.74 21.75
CA GLU A 115 -3.82 12.73 20.87
C GLU A 115 -2.81 13.76 20.35
N GLY A 116 -1.98 14.33 21.23
CA GLY A 116 -1.00 15.35 20.87
C GLY A 116 0.07 14.87 19.90
N GLY A 117 0.60 13.67 20.10
CA GLY A 117 1.59 13.07 19.20
C GLY A 117 0.99 12.70 17.83
N MET A 118 -0.21 12.14 17.81
CA MET A 118 -0.91 11.83 16.57
C MET A 118 -1.31 13.09 15.80
N GLU A 119 -1.80 14.12 16.49
CA GLU A 119 -2.09 15.43 15.89
C GLU A 119 -0.84 16.08 15.28
N ALA A 120 0.29 16.06 16.00
CA ALA A 120 1.54 16.56 15.49
C ALA A 120 2.02 15.79 14.24
N SER A 121 1.87 14.47 14.27
CA SER A 121 2.22 13.60 13.14
C SER A 121 1.32 13.86 11.91
N TYR A 122 0.02 14.04 12.12
CA TYR A 122 -0.90 14.41 11.04
C TYR A 122 -0.53 15.77 10.44
N LYS A 123 -0.32 16.80 11.27
CA LYS A 123 0.03 18.15 10.80
C LYS A 123 1.37 18.23 10.06
N ALA A 124 2.35 17.43 10.48
CA ALA A 124 3.70 17.49 9.93
C ALA A 124 3.88 16.59 8.69
N PHE A 125 3.18 15.46 8.63
CA PHE A 125 3.43 14.40 7.66
C PHE A 125 2.16 13.86 7.00
N ASP A 126 1.00 14.46 7.23
CA ASP A 126 -0.32 13.96 6.80
C ASP A 126 -0.57 12.48 7.19
N ARG A 127 0.01 12.05 8.32
CA ARG A 127 -0.17 10.69 8.83
C ARG A 127 -1.52 10.55 9.47
N TYR A 128 -2.44 9.85 8.83
CA TYR A 128 -3.78 9.64 9.35
C TYR A 128 -3.70 8.98 10.75
N PRO A 129 -4.37 9.53 11.78
CA PRO A 129 -4.30 8.98 13.13
C PRO A 129 -4.82 7.55 13.19
N ALA A 130 -4.05 6.66 13.84
CA ALA A 130 -4.43 5.26 14.02
C ALA A 130 -5.58 5.06 15.01
N ARG A 131 -5.82 6.04 15.88
CA ARG A 131 -6.93 6.05 16.84
C ARG A 131 -8.13 6.78 16.25
N LYS A 132 -9.27 6.10 16.17
CA LYS A 132 -10.52 6.65 15.63
C LYS A 132 -10.96 7.92 16.35
N ASP A 133 -10.92 7.94 17.68
CA ASP A 133 -11.29 9.09 18.49
C ASP A 133 -10.40 10.33 18.24
N VAL A 134 -9.15 10.13 17.91
CA VAL A 134 -8.21 11.21 17.53
C VAL A 134 -8.47 11.64 16.09
N ALA A 135 -8.67 10.70 15.17
CA ALA A 135 -8.96 11.02 13.77
C ALA A 135 -10.23 11.87 13.64
N GLU A 136 -11.29 11.54 14.38
CA GLU A 136 -12.54 12.30 14.41
C GLU A 136 -12.36 13.76 14.84
N LYS A 137 -11.40 14.05 15.73
CA LYS A 137 -11.13 15.41 16.24
C LYS A 137 -10.16 16.20 15.37
N VAL A 138 -9.13 15.52 14.84
CA VAL A 138 -7.94 16.17 14.26
C VAL A 138 -8.05 16.28 12.76
N VAL A 139 -8.65 15.30 12.11
CA VAL A 139 -8.77 15.29 10.64
C VAL A 139 -10.01 16.09 10.23
N PRO A 140 -9.85 17.14 9.42
CA PRO A 140 -10.98 17.94 8.95
C PRO A 140 -11.99 17.11 8.14
N ASP A 141 -13.27 17.45 8.23
CA ASP A 141 -14.32 16.81 7.41
C ASP A 141 -14.13 17.06 5.90
N THR A 142 -13.33 18.06 5.55
CA THR A 142 -12.96 18.36 4.17
C THR A 142 -11.78 17.53 3.65
N ASP A 143 -11.13 16.73 4.52
CA ASP A 143 -10.08 15.83 4.10
C ASP A 143 -10.70 14.59 3.43
N PRO A 144 -10.45 14.36 2.12
CA PRO A 144 -11.04 13.23 1.41
C PRO A 144 -10.64 11.88 1.97
N ALA A 145 -9.51 11.79 2.68
CA ALA A 145 -9.08 10.57 3.34
C ALA A 145 -10.02 10.16 4.48
N LYS A 146 -10.67 11.11 5.15
CA LYS A 146 -11.56 10.83 6.29
C LYS A 146 -12.75 9.96 5.89
N GLU A 147 -13.45 10.34 4.83
CA GLU A 147 -14.57 9.57 4.29
C GLU A 147 -14.09 8.22 3.76
N MET A 148 -13.01 8.22 3.00
CA MET A 148 -12.46 7.03 2.38
C MET A 148 -12.04 5.96 3.41
N TYR A 149 -11.38 6.34 4.50
CA TYR A 149 -11.02 5.39 5.56
C TYR A 149 -12.24 4.82 6.29
N SER A 150 -13.29 5.61 6.47
CA SER A 150 -14.57 5.11 7.04
C SER A 150 -15.20 4.07 6.11
N GLN A 151 -15.26 4.37 4.82
CA GLN A 151 -15.80 3.44 3.81
C GLN A 151 -14.97 2.15 3.73
N TYR A 152 -13.64 2.24 3.74
CA TYR A 152 -12.79 1.04 3.74
C TYR A 152 -13.03 0.15 4.96
N ALA A 153 -13.23 0.73 6.13
CA ALA A 153 -13.49 -0.04 7.35
C ALA A 153 -14.85 -0.74 7.34
N GLU A 154 -15.83 -0.18 6.65
CA GLU A 154 -17.22 -0.68 6.61
C GLU A 154 -17.45 -1.63 5.42
N GLU A 155 -16.86 -1.36 4.27
CA GLU A 155 -17.21 -2.01 3.00
C GLU A 155 -16.14 -2.99 2.47
N CYS A 156 -14.92 -2.97 3.03
CA CYS A 156 -13.83 -3.76 2.49
C CYS A 156 -13.38 -4.88 3.41
N ASN A 157 -13.00 -6.00 2.80
CA ASN A 157 -12.23 -7.04 3.47
C ASN A 157 -10.78 -6.56 3.62
N VAL A 158 -10.41 -6.16 4.84
CA VAL A 158 -9.10 -5.58 5.13
C VAL A 158 -8.09 -6.69 5.41
N GLN A 159 -7.05 -6.80 4.58
CA GLN A 159 -6.00 -7.80 4.68
C GLN A 159 -4.67 -7.16 5.09
N GLY A 160 -3.91 -7.84 5.94
CA GLY A 160 -2.55 -7.44 6.29
C GLY A 160 -1.49 -8.18 5.47
N ARG A 161 -0.24 -7.79 5.64
CA ARG A 161 0.89 -8.53 5.06
C ARG A 161 0.98 -9.94 5.63
N PRO A 162 1.39 -10.92 4.81
CA PRO A 162 1.77 -12.24 5.33
C PRO A 162 2.87 -12.09 6.39
N LEU A 163 2.69 -12.80 7.52
CA LEU A 163 3.67 -12.80 8.61
C LEU A 163 4.76 -13.84 8.31
N VAL A 164 5.86 -13.37 7.78
CA VAL A 164 7.09 -14.18 7.55
C VAL A 164 8.27 -13.55 8.26
N ALA A 165 9.17 -14.38 8.77
CA ALA A 165 10.33 -13.91 9.55
C ALA A 165 11.28 -13.03 8.70
N GLN A 166 11.39 -13.30 7.41
CA GLN A 166 12.27 -12.62 6.45
C GLN A 166 11.43 -11.86 5.42
N THR A 167 10.57 -10.97 5.90
CA THR A 167 9.58 -10.25 5.04
C THR A 167 10.24 -9.48 3.89
N MET A 168 11.39 -8.85 4.10
CA MET A 168 12.05 -8.05 3.06
C MET A 168 12.63 -8.91 1.96
N GLU A 169 13.24 -10.04 2.31
CA GLU A 169 13.74 -11.03 1.37
C GLU A 169 12.59 -11.65 0.57
N PHE A 170 11.52 -12.05 1.25
CA PHE A 170 10.30 -12.55 0.61
C PHE A 170 9.74 -11.57 -0.44
N ILE A 171 9.60 -10.30 -0.08
CA ILE A 171 9.10 -9.25 -0.99
C ILE A 171 10.07 -9.06 -2.17
N SER A 172 11.37 -9.08 -1.92
CA SER A 172 12.40 -8.94 -2.97
C SER A 172 12.34 -10.09 -3.98
N ASP A 173 12.24 -11.32 -3.49
CA ASP A 173 12.18 -12.52 -4.35
C ASP A 173 10.89 -12.53 -5.18
N MET A 174 9.73 -12.26 -4.53
CA MET A 174 8.46 -12.13 -5.24
C MET A 174 8.50 -11.01 -6.28
N GLY A 175 9.07 -9.85 -5.94
CA GLY A 175 9.21 -8.72 -6.85
C GLY A 175 10.07 -9.05 -8.08
N THR A 176 11.13 -9.84 -7.90
CA THR A 176 12.02 -10.24 -9.00
C THR A 176 11.29 -11.12 -10.02
N ILE A 177 10.57 -12.14 -9.57
CA ILE A 177 9.81 -13.00 -10.50
C ILE A 177 8.60 -12.28 -11.10
N PHE A 178 7.98 -11.36 -10.36
CA PHE A 178 6.92 -10.51 -10.89
C PHE A 178 7.43 -9.63 -12.03
N GLN A 179 8.57 -8.98 -11.86
CA GLN A 179 9.18 -8.16 -12.92
C GLN A 179 9.49 -8.97 -14.17
N SER A 180 10.01 -10.20 -14.01
CA SER A 180 10.28 -11.09 -15.14
C SER A 180 9.01 -11.48 -15.90
N CYS A 181 7.91 -11.70 -15.18
CA CYS A 181 6.60 -11.97 -15.79
C CYS A 181 6.08 -10.76 -16.58
N MET A 182 6.13 -9.58 -15.97
CA MET A 182 5.65 -8.33 -16.61
C MET A 182 6.47 -7.91 -17.83
N LYS A 183 7.69 -8.45 -18.00
CA LYS A 183 8.58 -8.22 -19.14
C LYS A 183 8.54 -9.33 -20.20
N ASP A 184 7.63 -10.27 -20.11
CA ASP A 184 7.54 -11.45 -20.99
C ASP A 184 8.78 -12.35 -20.95
N GLU A 185 9.60 -12.29 -19.89
CA GLU A 185 10.73 -13.20 -19.69
C GLU A 185 10.28 -14.59 -19.23
N ILE A 186 9.15 -14.63 -18.53
CA ILE A 186 8.44 -15.86 -18.12
C ILE A 186 6.93 -15.69 -18.31
N THR A 187 6.23 -16.78 -18.51
CA THR A 187 4.77 -16.80 -18.61
C THR A 187 4.10 -16.63 -17.25
N VAL A 188 2.80 -16.29 -17.24
CA VAL A 188 1.99 -16.22 -16.02
C VAL A 188 1.94 -17.57 -15.28
N ASP A 189 1.88 -18.69 -16.01
CA ASP A 189 1.93 -20.02 -15.42
C ASP A 189 3.28 -20.30 -14.73
N GLU A 190 4.37 -19.93 -15.37
CA GLU A 190 5.73 -20.03 -14.77
C GLU A 190 5.90 -19.11 -13.58
N PHE A 191 5.33 -17.90 -13.63
CA PHE A 191 5.28 -17.01 -12.47
C PHE A 191 4.56 -17.69 -11.30
N CYS A 192 3.35 -18.19 -11.48
CA CYS A 192 2.58 -18.85 -10.42
C CYS A 192 3.34 -20.03 -9.79
N LYS A 193 4.05 -20.83 -10.61
CA LYS A 193 4.88 -21.93 -10.13
C LYS A 193 6.05 -21.41 -9.28
N LYS A 194 6.83 -20.45 -9.79
CA LYS A 194 7.99 -19.88 -9.08
C LYS A 194 7.57 -19.12 -7.81
N ALA A 195 6.45 -18.41 -7.86
CA ALA A 195 5.89 -17.73 -6.70
C ALA A 195 5.50 -18.70 -5.59
N GLN A 196 4.97 -19.90 -5.95
CA GLN A 196 4.70 -20.95 -4.97
C GLN A 196 6.00 -21.46 -4.33
N GLU A 197 7.07 -21.66 -5.11
CA GLU A 197 8.38 -22.05 -4.61
C GLU A 197 8.94 -21.01 -3.61
N VAL A 198 8.76 -19.72 -3.89
CA VAL A 198 9.13 -18.65 -2.94
C VAL A 198 8.27 -18.73 -1.67
N VAL A 199 6.95 -18.85 -1.80
CA VAL A 199 6.06 -19.01 -0.65
C VAL A 199 6.49 -20.21 0.22
N ASP A 200 6.77 -21.36 -0.39
CA ASP A 200 7.19 -22.57 0.33
C ASP A 200 8.55 -22.41 1.03
N THR A 201 9.42 -21.53 0.53
CA THR A 201 10.72 -21.24 1.15
C THR A 201 10.60 -20.44 2.45
N TYR A 202 9.59 -19.58 2.55
CA TYR A 202 9.41 -18.64 3.66
C TYR A 202 8.28 -19.01 4.64
N GLN A 203 7.63 -20.15 4.47
CA GLN A 203 6.57 -20.65 5.37
C GLN A 203 7.07 -21.26 6.68
#